data_426df4db38881e11df79966ee24196aa
#
_entry.id   426df4db38881e11df79966ee24196aa
#
_cell.length_a   1.000
_cell.length_b   1.000
_cell.length_c   1.000
_cell.angle_alpha   90.00
_cell.angle_beta   90.00
_cell.angle_gamma   90.00
#
_symmetry.space_group_name_H-M   'P 1'
#
loop_
_entity.id
_entity.type
_entity.pdbx_description
1 polymer ?
#
loop_
_entity_poly.entity_id
_entity_poly.type
_entity_poly.pdbx_seq_one_letter_code
_entity_poly.pdbx_strand_id
1 'polypeptide(L)'
;MTAESVSILVRSRNDGQFAEATLRAIMDQDSPLPFEVVSCDDGSEDRTPEIIASFPSVKRLPRPEGPYIPGRRLNYMIRHCRGDIVVFNNADAVPQNREWLRNLIQPLLGGSADAVYGNQLPRPDADWLVRKDNLRAFGDGRIAAQWRFFFSLASAAARREDLLRRPFDEDIRYSEDVEWAHREPIRIAYAANALVEHSHNYTLSDLKRRFYGEGYADGRIFGGSPSLPRELASWIAETLRDVVFLLKNPRGLPELPVAPVRRFIQRYYHWKGVSDYVRDNR
;
A
#
# COMPACT_ATOMS: atom_id res chain seq x y z
N MET A 1 -3.56 -25.95 -8.66
CA MET A 1 -2.14 -26.41 -8.64
C MET A 1 -1.53 -25.98 -7.32
N THR A 2 -0.68 -26.81 -6.73
CA THR A 2 0.12 -26.38 -5.55
C THR A 2 1.17 -25.37 -6.02
N ALA A 3 1.30 -24.25 -5.33
CA ALA A 3 2.34 -23.25 -5.66
C ALA A 3 3.72 -23.86 -5.32
N GLU A 4 4.69 -23.67 -6.24
CA GLU A 4 6.03 -24.23 -6.11
C GLU A 4 7.10 -23.14 -5.91
N SER A 5 6.78 -21.87 -6.19
CA SER A 5 7.74 -20.76 -6.11
C SER A 5 7.08 -19.42 -5.87
N VAL A 6 7.90 -18.45 -5.41
CA VAL A 6 7.46 -17.08 -5.11
C VAL A 6 8.31 -16.08 -5.89
N SER A 7 7.69 -15.00 -6.39
CA SER A 7 8.39 -13.81 -6.88
C SER A 7 8.07 -12.63 -5.99
N ILE A 8 9.08 -12.03 -5.38
CA ILE A 8 8.94 -10.81 -4.58
C ILE A 8 9.24 -9.61 -5.48
N LEU A 9 8.23 -8.80 -5.75
CA LEU A 9 8.33 -7.61 -6.58
C LEU A 9 8.62 -6.39 -5.69
N VAL A 10 9.79 -5.77 -5.89
CA VAL A 10 10.21 -4.59 -5.14
C VAL A 10 10.16 -3.36 -6.05
N ARG A 11 9.16 -2.51 -5.84
CA ARG A 11 9.07 -1.20 -6.50
C ARG A 11 9.84 -0.17 -5.70
N SER A 12 10.54 0.73 -6.41
CA SER A 12 11.31 1.78 -5.75
C SER A 12 11.24 3.12 -6.50
N ARG A 13 11.28 4.21 -5.72
CA ARG A 13 11.56 5.55 -6.21
C ARG A 13 12.03 6.46 -5.07
N ASN A 14 13.31 6.80 -5.05
CA ASN A 14 13.95 7.63 -4.01
C ASN A 14 13.81 7.00 -2.61
N ASP A 15 14.07 5.70 -2.51
CA ASP A 15 13.96 4.90 -1.29
C ASP A 15 15.34 4.55 -0.69
N GLY A 16 16.40 5.28 -1.06
CA GLY A 16 17.79 5.00 -0.65
C GLY A 16 17.99 4.93 0.86
N GLN A 17 17.11 5.53 1.64
CA GLN A 17 17.14 5.41 3.10
C GLN A 17 16.73 4.01 3.59
N PHE A 18 15.87 3.30 2.84
CA PHE A 18 15.24 2.05 3.30
C PHE A 18 15.61 0.83 2.46
N ALA A 19 15.93 1.02 1.19
CA ALA A 19 16.10 -0.04 0.20
C ALA A 19 17.10 -1.11 0.64
N GLU A 20 18.22 -0.74 1.29
CA GLU A 20 19.21 -1.70 1.79
C GLU A 20 18.63 -2.58 2.91
N ALA A 21 17.97 -1.96 3.91
CA ALA A 21 17.36 -2.70 5.01
C ALA A 21 16.24 -3.63 4.49
N THR A 22 15.42 -3.14 3.57
CA THR A 22 14.35 -3.92 2.94
C THR A 22 14.90 -5.14 2.20
N LEU A 23 15.89 -4.95 1.33
CA LEU A 23 16.46 -6.06 0.55
C LEU A 23 17.21 -7.06 1.45
N ARG A 24 17.95 -6.61 2.46
CA ARG A 24 18.57 -7.52 3.45
C ARG A 24 17.51 -8.35 4.18
N ALA A 25 16.45 -7.70 4.66
CA ALA A 25 15.37 -8.41 5.37
C ALA A 25 14.63 -9.40 4.46
N ILE A 26 14.45 -9.08 3.18
CA ILE A 26 13.86 -10.01 2.18
C ILE A 26 14.79 -11.21 1.94
N MET A 27 16.10 -10.98 1.80
CA MET A 27 17.06 -12.07 1.55
C MET A 27 17.24 -13.00 2.76
N ASP A 28 16.96 -12.52 3.98
CA ASP A 28 17.05 -13.30 5.23
C ASP A 28 15.75 -14.03 5.59
N GLN A 29 14.78 -14.13 4.68
CA GLN A 29 13.51 -14.78 4.97
C GLN A 29 13.61 -16.31 5.06
N ASP A 30 13.00 -16.86 6.10
CA ASP A 30 12.76 -18.30 6.25
C ASP A 30 11.50 -18.69 5.44
N SER A 31 11.72 -18.89 4.14
CA SER A 31 10.64 -19.15 3.18
C SER A 31 10.33 -20.65 3.07
N PRO A 32 9.04 -21.05 3.05
CA PRO A 32 8.66 -22.43 2.79
C PRO A 32 8.82 -22.85 1.32
N LEU A 33 9.03 -21.89 0.42
CA LEU A 33 9.18 -22.09 -1.02
C LEU A 33 10.43 -21.33 -1.53
N PRO A 34 11.07 -21.80 -2.60
CA PRO A 34 12.10 -21.01 -3.26
C PRO A 34 11.51 -19.68 -3.78
N PHE A 35 12.31 -18.61 -3.74
CA PHE A 35 11.87 -17.32 -4.21
C PHE A 35 12.93 -16.59 -5.03
N GLU A 36 12.47 -15.75 -5.94
CA GLU A 36 13.26 -14.72 -6.63
C GLU A 36 12.85 -13.32 -6.16
N VAL A 37 13.76 -12.37 -6.26
CA VAL A 37 13.46 -10.95 -6.05
C VAL A 37 13.60 -10.22 -7.38
N VAL A 38 12.56 -9.50 -7.75
CA VAL A 38 12.48 -8.72 -8.98
C VAL A 38 12.26 -7.26 -8.62
N SER A 39 13.17 -6.39 -9.01
CA SER A 39 13.08 -4.95 -8.74
C SER A 39 12.89 -4.17 -10.03
N CYS A 40 12.08 -3.11 -9.94
CA CYS A 40 11.93 -2.09 -10.97
C CYS A 40 11.98 -0.72 -10.31
N ASP A 41 13.07 0.01 -10.59
CA ASP A 41 13.24 1.39 -10.12
C ASP A 41 12.56 2.37 -11.08
N ASP A 42 11.80 3.32 -10.52
CA ASP A 42 11.02 4.27 -11.31
C ASP A 42 11.73 5.62 -11.52
N GLY A 43 13.04 5.57 -11.70
CA GLY A 43 13.89 6.73 -11.99
C GLY A 43 14.23 7.49 -10.71
N SER A 44 14.79 6.79 -9.74
CA SER A 44 15.36 7.42 -8.54
C SER A 44 16.54 8.33 -8.90
N GLU A 45 16.65 9.43 -8.17
CA GLU A 45 17.73 10.41 -8.27
C GLU A 45 18.68 10.34 -7.05
N ASP A 46 18.35 9.48 -6.10
CA ASP A 46 19.16 9.18 -4.90
C ASP A 46 19.97 7.88 -5.08
N ARG A 47 20.51 7.34 -3.99
CA ARG A 47 21.32 6.12 -3.99
C ARG A 47 20.53 4.80 -4.18
N THR A 48 19.21 4.87 -4.41
CA THR A 48 18.38 3.66 -4.56
C THR A 48 18.92 2.71 -5.64
N PRO A 49 19.25 3.17 -6.87
CA PRO A 49 19.74 2.28 -7.94
C PRO A 49 21.06 1.58 -7.59
N GLU A 50 22.00 2.29 -6.94
CA GLU A 50 23.26 1.73 -6.51
C GLU A 50 23.08 0.68 -5.42
N ILE A 51 22.20 0.95 -4.46
CA ILE A 51 21.85 -0.02 -3.40
C ILE A 51 21.26 -1.28 -4.00
N ILE A 52 20.27 -1.18 -4.89
CA ILE A 52 19.67 -2.34 -5.54
C ILE A 52 20.71 -3.11 -6.35
N ALA A 53 21.64 -2.40 -7.04
CA ALA A 53 22.69 -3.01 -7.82
C ALA A 53 23.72 -3.78 -6.96
N SER A 54 23.87 -3.44 -5.69
CA SER A 54 24.75 -4.14 -4.76
C SER A 54 24.26 -5.53 -4.34
N PHE A 55 23.02 -5.89 -4.70
CA PHE A 55 22.42 -7.21 -4.45
C PHE A 55 22.39 -8.02 -5.76
N PRO A 56 23.42 -8.87 -6.03
CA PRO A 56 23.55 -9.57 -7.32
C PRO A 56 22.42 -10.58 -7.60
N SER A 57 21.75 -11.08 -6.56
CA SER A 57 20.61 -11.99 -6.68
C SER A 57 19.30 -11.29 -7.03
N VAL A 58 19.24 -9.95 -7.00
CA VAL A 58 18.07 -9.19 -7.40
C VAL A 58 18.03 -9.04 -8.92
N LYS A 59 16.98 -9.57 -9.53
CA LYS A 59 16.70 -9.36 -10.95
C LYS A 59 16.19 -7.92 -11.14
N ARG A 60 16.99 -7.10 -11.80
CA ARG A 60 16.64 -5.71 -12.11
C ARG A 60 15.95 -5.65 -13.47
N LEU A 61 14.75 -5.11 -13.49
CA LEU A 61 14.04 -4.82 -14.73
C LEU A 61 14.35 -3.38 -15.18
N PRO A 62 14.50 -3.15 -16.49
CA PRO A 62 14.58 -1.79 -17.01
C PRO A 62 13.29 -1.05 -16.73
N ARG A 63 13.40 0.26 -16.48
CA ARG A 63 12.23 1.14 -16.35
C ARG A 63 11.49 1.19 -17.68
N PRO A 64 10.18 0.82 -17.71
CA PRO A 64 9.38 1.03 -18.91
C PRO A 64 9.25 2.52 -19.25
N GLU A 65 9.17 2.82 -20.54
CA GLU A 65 8.97 4.18 -21.03
C GLU A 65 7.61 4.77 -20.62
N GLY A 66 7.54 6.10 -20.64
CA GLY A 66 6.34 6.85 -20.36
C GLY A 66 6.13 7.21 -18.89
N PRO A 67 4.99 7.84 -18.57
CA PRO A 67 4.70 8.30 -17.22
C PRO A 67 4.48 7.13 -16.26
N TYR A 68 4.79 7.36 -14.98
CA TYR A 68 4.47 6.39 -13.93
C TYR A 68 2.96 6.28 -13.76
N ILE A 69 2.46 5.06 -13.96
CA ILE A 69 1.11 4.64 -13.61
C ILE A 69 1.25 3.32 -12.84
N PRO A 70 0.76 3.24 -11.60
CA PRO A 70 1.00 2.08 -10.74
C PRO A 70 0.62 0.75 -11.39
N GLY A 71 -0.57 0.65 -11.96
CA GLY A 71 -1.05 -0.57 -12.63
C GLY A 71 -0.17 -1.01 -13.78
N ARG A 72 0.31 -0.08 -14.63
CA ARG A 72 1.25 -0.40 -15.73
C ARG A 72 2.55 -0.98 -15.19
N ARG A 73 3.08 -0.38 -14.12
CA ARG A 73 4.33 -0.83 -13.52
C ARG A 73 4.18 -2.22 -12.91
N LEU A 74 3.11 -2.45 -12.18
CA LEU A 74 2.81 -3.76 -11.59
C LEU A 74 2.62 -4.84 -12.64
N ASN A 75 1.79 -4.59 -13.66
CA ASN A 75 1.54 -5.53 -14.75
C ASN A 75 2.83 -5.86 -15.52
N TYR A 76 3.71 -4.86 -15.74
CA TYR A 76 5.00 -5.09 -16.34
C TYR A 76 5.86 -6.04 -15.51
N MET A 77 5.97 -5.80 -14.20
CA MET A 77 6.76 -6.65 -13.30
C MET A 77 6.19 -8.07 -13.21
N ILE A 78 4.86 -8.23 -13.12
CA ILE A 78 4.17 -9.52 -13.06
C ILE A 78 4.43 -10.36 -14.31
N ARG A 79 4.48 -9.73 -15.49
CA ARG A 79 4.83 -10.44 -16.74
C ARG A 79 6.27 -10.92 -16.78
N HIS A 80 7.18 -10.28 -16.05
CA HIS A 80 8.61 -10.58 -16.04
C HIS A 80 9.07 -11.41 -14.85
N CYS A 81 8.18 -11.79 -13.93
CA CYS A 81 8.47 -12.70 -12.84
C CYS A 81 8.01 -14.14 -13.17
N ARG A 82 8.48 -15.13 -12.39
CA ARG A 82 8.30 -16.56 -12.68
C ARG A 82 7.51 -17.31 -11.60
N GLY A 83 7.49 -16.78 -10.37
CA GLY A 83 6.85 -17.45 -9.23
C GLY A 83 5.34 -17.61 -9.40
N ASP A 84 4.80 -18.69 -8.86
CA ASP A 84 3.36 -18.98 -8.85
C ASP A 84 2.60 -18.03 -7.92
N ILE A 85 3.28 -17.59 -6.87
CA ILE A 85 2.81 -16.54 -5.98
C ILE A 85 3.64 -15.28 -6.24
N VAL A 86 2.96 -14.17 -6.42
CA VAL A 86 3.56 -12.83 -6.47
C VAL A 86 3.37 -12.16 -5.13
N VAL A 87 4.48 -11.70 -4.55
CA VAL A 87 4.52 -10.86 -3.37
C VAL A 87 4.89 -9.45 -3.78
N PHE A 88 4.07 -8.49 -3.42
CA PHE A 88 4.35 -7.07 -3.56
C PHE A 88 4.99 -6.56 -2.28
N ASN A 89 6.10 -5.87 -2.41
CA ASN A 89 6.77 -5.18 -1.31
C ASN A 89 7.41 -3.89 -1.82
N ASN A 90 7.04 -2.75 -1.25
CA ASN A 90 7.70 -1.50 -1.61
C ASN A 90 9.13 -1.48 -1.05
N ALA A 91 10.06 -0.79 -1.72
CA ALA A 91 11.45 -0.68 -1.27
C ALA A 91 11.61 0.02 0.09
N ASP A 92 10.57 0.69 0.55
CA ASP A 92 10.48 1.37 1.83
C ASP A 92 9.59 0.65 2.86
N ALA A 93 9.17 -0.58 2.58
CA ALA A 93 8.44 -1.45 3.51
C ALA A 93 9.37 -2.56 4.01
N VAL A 94 9.95 -2.37 5.20
CA VAL A 94 10.99 -3.24 5.75
C VAL A 94 10.38 -4.41 6.51
N PRO A 95 10.53 -5.68 6.06
CA PRO A 95 10.10 -6.86 6.84
C PRO A 95 10.74 -6.90 8.21
N GLN A 96 9.95 -7.19 9.26
CA GLN A 96 10.39 -7.06 10.66
C GLN A 96 10.77 -8.39 11.30
N ASN A 97 10.51 -9.51 10.64
CA ASN A 97 10.89 -10.84 11.12
C ASN A 97 11.20 -11.77 9.95
N ARG A 98 11.84 -12.91 10.23
CA ARG A 98 12.23 -13.92 9.23
C ARG A 98 11.03 -14.73 8.72
N GLU A 99 9.92 -14.70 9.42
CA GLU A 99 8.68 -15.41 9.09
C GLU A 99 7.71 -14.55 8.27
N TRP A 100 8.05 -13.31 7.93
CA TRP A 100 7.17 -12.40 7.20
C TRP A 100 6.63 -13.03 5.91
N LEU A 101 7.51 -13.58 5.07
CA LEU A 101 7.12 -14.18 3.80
C LEU A 101 6.21 -15.39 4.00
N ARG A 102 6.58 -16.31 4.92
CA ARG A 102 5.78 -17.47 5.28
C ARG A 102 4.38 -17.05 5.74
N ASN A 103 4.31 -16.11 6.68
CA ASN A 103 3.05 -15.64 7.24
C ASN A 103 2.17 -14.97 6.19
N LEU A 104 2.77 -14.23 5.25
CA LEU A 104 2.05 -13.53 4.20
C LEU A 104 1.43 -14.49 3.17
N ILE A 105 2.15 -15.53 2.76
CA ILE A 105 1.66 -16.46 1.72
C ILE A 105 0.83 -17.64 2.27
N GLN A 106 0.86 -17.88 3.58
CA GLN A 106 0.15 -19.03 4.20
C GLN A 106 -1.34 -19.12 3.84
N PRO A 107 -2.13 -18.01 3.83
CA PRO A 107 -3.55 -18.11 3.46
C PRO A 107 -3.77 -18.51 2.00
N LEU A 108 -2.84 -18.15 1.09
CA LEU A 108 -2.89 -18.58 -0.32
C LEU A 108 -2.56 -20.08 -0.44
N LEU A 109 -1.55 -20.56 0.28
CA LEU A 109 -1.15 -21.97 0.28
C LEU A 109 -2.26 -22.84 0.85
N GLY A 110 -2.92 -22.39 1.91
CA GLY A 110 -4.07 -23.07 2.53
C GLY A 110 -5.38 -22.96 1.75
N GLY A 111 -5.42 -22.19 0.65
CA GLY A 111 -6.64 -22.00 -0.16
C GLY A 111 -7.75 -21.20 0.53
N SER A 112 -7.46 -20.54 1.66
CA SER A 112 -8.44 -19.75 2.42
C SER A 112 -8.63 -18.34 1.87
N ALA A 113 -7.69 -17.84 1.06
CA ALA A 113 -7.73 -16.51 0.45
C ALA A 113 -7.25 -16.55 -1.00
N ASP A 114 -7.65 -15.55 -1.78
CA ASP A 114 -7.23 -15.29 -3.14
C ASP A 114 -6.18 -14.17 -3.20
N ALA A 115 -6.23 -13.26 -2.23
CA ALA A 115 -5.22 -12.23 -1.98
C ALA A 115 -4.99 -12.04 -0.48
N VAL A 116 -3.79 -11.58 -0.11
CA VAL A 116 -3.38 -11.38 1.29
C VAL A 116 -2.65 -10.06 1.40
N TYR A 117 -2.88 -9.30 2.47
CA TYR A 117 -2.03 -8.16 2.81
C TYR A 117 -1.48 -8.30 4.24
N GLY A 118 -0.27 -7.76 4.43
CA GLY A 118 0.46 -7.80 5.70
C GLY A 118 0.13 -6.64 6.62
N ASN A 119 0.64 -6.72 7.84
CA ASN A 119 0.52 -5.70 8.87
C ASN A 119 1.65 -4.66 8.69
N GLN A 120 1.27 -3.39 8.62
CA GLN A 120 2.21 -2.28 8.50
C GLN A 120 2.34 -1.56 9.85
N LEU A 121 3.53 -1.64 10.41
CA LEU A 121 3.89 -0.93 11.63
C LEU A 121 4.35 0.49 11.30
N PRO A 122 3.93 1.50 12.07
CA PRO A 122 4.43 2.85 11.88
C PRO A 122 5.92 2.92 12.26
N ARG A 123 6.70 3.67 11.47
CA ARG A 123 8.12 3.92 11.74
C ARG A 123 8.34 4.61 13.09
N PRO A 124 9.54 4.49 13.67
CA PRO A 124 9.87 5.13 14.93
C PRO A 124 9.72 6.65 14.94
N ASP A 125 9.91 7.30 13.79
CA ASP A 125 9.77 8.75 13.58
C ASP A 125 8.37 9.18 13.09
N ALA A 126 7.42 8.25 12.96
CA ALA A 126 6.08 8.56 12.50
C ALA A 126 5.37 9.54 13.45
N ASP A 127 4.72 10.54 12.87
CA ASP A 127 3.79 11.43 13.58
C ASP A 127 2.72 10.63 14.33
N TRP A 128 2.24 11.14 15.46
CA TRP A 128 1.24 10.44 16.26
C TRP A 128 -0.08 10.20 15.52
N LEU A 129 -0.49 11.15 14.68
CA LEU A 129 -1.67 10.96 13.82
C LEU A 129 -1.45 9.91 12.74
N VAL A 130 -0.22 9.77 12.21
CA VAL A 130 0.16 8.68 11.31
C VAL A 130 0.12 7.34 12.03
N ARG A 131 0.70 7.26 13.26
CA ARG A 131 0.60 6.04 14.10
C ARG A 131 -0.83 5.62 14.33
N LYS A 132 -1.72 6.57 14.67
CA LYS A 132 -3.14 6.31 14.85
C LYS A 132 -3.77 5.73 13.57
N ASP A 133 -3.50 6.35 12.42
CA ASP A 133 -4.07 5.91 11.15
C ASP A 133 -3.57 4.51 10.77
N ASN A 134 -2.27 4.22 10.98
CA ASN A 134 -1.72 2.87 10.78
C ASN A 134 -2.36 1.85 11.72
N LEU A 135 -2.47 2.13 13.01
CA LEU A 135 -3.12 1.23 13.96
C LEU A 135 -4.58 0.95 13.60
N ARG A 136 -5.27 1.93 13.02
CA ARG A 136 -6.64 1.77 12.56
C ARG A 136 -6.75 0.95 11.28
N ALA A 137 -5.82 1.14 10.34
CA ALA A 137 -5.83 0.45 9.06
C ALA A 137 -5.32 -0.99 9.16
N PHE A 138 -4.38 -1.24 10.05
CA PHE A 138 -3.72 -2.54 10.22
C PHE A 138 -3.97 -3.09 11.62
N GLY A 139 -3.19 -2.73 12.61
CA GLY A 139 -3.38 -3.07 14.02
C GLY A 139 -3.81 -4.52 14.26
N ASP A 140 -4.95 -4.71 14.93
CA ASP A 140 -5.55 -6.02 15.16
C ASP A 140 -6.46 -6.50 14.00
N GLY A 141 -6.56 -5.75 12.93
CA GLY A 141 -7.36 -6.05 11.74
C GLY A 141 -8.86 -5.81 11.88
N ARG A 142 -9.40 -5.58 13.09
CA ARG A 142 -10.85 -5.49 13.33
C ARG A 142 -11.51 -4.34 12.58
N ILE A 143 -10.84 -3.20 12.44
CA ILE A 143 -11.39 -2.03 11.76
C ILE A 143 -11.27 -2.24 10.25
N ALA A 144 -10.11 -2.67 9.77
CA ALA A 144 -9.89 -2.94 8.35
C ALA A 144 -10.81 -4.03 7.80
N ALA A 145 -11.15 -5.04 8.61
CA ALA A 145 -12.11 -6.07 8.24
C ALA A 145 -13.53 -5.53 7.92
N GLN A 146 -13.84 -4.31 8.34
CA GLN A 146 -15.11 -3.62 8.03
C GLN A 146 -15.02 -2.84 6.71
N TRP A 147 -13.82 -2.64 6.18
CA TRP A 147 -13.60 -1.93 4.92
C TRP A 147 -13.62 -2.94 3.78
N ARG A 148 -14.73 -2.96 3.09
CA ARG A 148 -14.90 -3.78 1.91
C ARG A 148 -13.84 -3.39 0.87
N PHE A 149 -13.11 -4.31 0.30
CA PHE A 149 -12.07 -4.06 -0.70
C PHE A 149 -10.76 -3.44 -0.17
N PHE A 150 -10.54 -3.39 1.15
CA PHE A 150 -9.26 -2.93 1.66
C PHE A 150 -8.16 -3.93 1.32
N PHE A 151 -7.21 -3.47 0.54
CA PHE A 151 -6.04 -4.22 0.10
C PHE A 151 -4.87 -3.24 -0.01
N SER A 152 -3.67 -3.62 0.40
CA SER A 152 -2.52 -2.70 0.42
C SER A 152 -1.28 -3.36 -0.14
N LEU A 153 -0.84 -2.88 -1.29
CA LEU A 153 0.30 -3.41 -2.05
C LEU A 153 1.67 -3.07 -1.46
N ALA A 154 1.75 -2.31 -0.37
CA ALA A 154 3.04 -2.09 0.30
C ALA A 154 3.63 -3.38 0.90
N SER A 155 2.75 -4.34 1.27
CA SER A 155 3.11 -5.71 1.65
C SER A 155 1.90 -6.61 1.38
N ALA A 156 1.88 -7.31 0.27
CA ALA A 156 0.73 -8.12 -0.16
C ALA A 156 1.16 -9.31 -1.00
N ALA A 157 0.25 -10.28 -1.19
CA ALA A 157 0.48 -11.44 -2.04
C ALA A 157 -0.79 -11.87 -2.76
N ALA A 158 -0.64 -12.39 -3.98
CA ALA A 158 -1.70 -13.03 -4.74
C ALA A 158 -1.14 -14.09 -5.70
N ARG A 159 -1.98 -14.97 -6.24
CA ARG A 159 -1.53 -15.92 -7.25
C ARG A 159 -1.23 -15.21 -8.57
N ARG A 160 -0.09 -15.56 -9.19
CA ARG A 160 0.32 -14.96 -10.45
C ARG A 160 -0.70 -15.20 -11.58
N GLU A 161 -1.30 -16.38 -11.65
CA GLU A 161 -2.34 -16.69 -12.64
C GLU A 161 -3.56 -15.76 -12.53
N ASP A 162 -3.97 -15.43 -11.29
CA ASP A 162 -5.08 -14.50 -11.05
C ASP A 162 -4.72 -13.06 -11.46
N LEU A 163 -3.49 -12.63 -11.17
CA LEU A 163 -3.00 -11.31 -11.56
C LEU A 163 -2.84 -11.17 -13.09
N LEU A 164 -2.47 -12.24 -13.79
CA LEU A 164 -2.41 -12.26 -15.25
C LEU A 164 -3.79 -12.28 -15.90
N ARG A 165 -4.73 -13.01 -15.31
CA ARG A 165 -6.14 -13.05 -15.76
C ARG A 165 -6.86 -11.74 -15.50
N ARG A 166 -6.53 -11.06 -14.41
CA ARG A 166 -7.11 -9.79 -13.96
C ARG A 166 -6.00 -8.78 -13.70
N PRO A 167 -5.40 -8.21 -14.76
CA PRO A 167 -4.34 -7.23 -14.58
C PRO A 167 -4.88 -5.97 -13.90
N PHE A 168 -4.00 -5.24 -13.21
CA PHE A 168 -4.33 -3.93 -12.66
C PHE A 168 -4.77 -2.96 -13.76
N ASP A 169 -5.67 -2.04 -13.42
CA ASP A 169 -6.08 -0.97 -14.35
C ASP A 169 -4.86 -0.07 -14.68
N GLU A 170 -4.57 0.08 -15.98
CA GLU A 170 -3.40 0.82 -16.47
C GLU A 170 -3.65 2.32 -16.66
N ASP A 171 -4.83 2.81 -16.32
CA ASP A 171 -5.21 4.22 -16.44
C ASP A 171 -5.48 4.89 -15.10
N ILE A 172 -5.63 4.11 -14.02
CA ILE A 172 -5.84 4.63 -12.68
C ILE A 172 -4.50 5.04 -12.04
N ARG A 173 -4.45 6.23 -11.44
CA ARG A 173 -3.22 6.78 -10.85
C ARG A 173 -3.11 6.60 -9.34
N TYR A 174 -4.20 6.28 -8.68
CA TYR A 174 -4.31 6.04 -7.24
C TYR A 174 -5.29 4.90 -7.00
N SER A 175 -5.15 4.21 -5.89
CA SER A 175 -6.08 3.15 -5.45
C SER A 175 -6.21 1.99 -6.45
N GLU A 176 -5.13 1.67 -7.16
CA GLU A 176 -5.06 0.53 -8.08
C GLU A 176 -5.33 -0.81 -7.38
N ASP A 177 -4.97 -0.89 -6.10
CA ASP A 177 -5.20 -2.02 -5.23
C ASP A 177 -6.69 -2.17 -4.88
N VAL A 178 -7.33 -1.07 -4.49
CA VAL A 178 -8.77 -1.03 -4.19
C VAL A 178 -9.61 -1.31 -5.45
N GLU A 179 -9.23 -0.73 -6.59
CA GLU A 179 -9.87 -0.99 -7.87
C GLU A 179 -9.81 -2.47 -8.23
N TRP A 180 -8.63 -3.07 -8.12
CA TRP A 180 -8.43 -4.48 -8.42
C TRP A 180 -9.26 -5.39 -7.49
N ALA A 181 -9.31 -5.05 -6.20
CA ALA A 181 -10.08 -5.77 -5.21
C ALA A 181 -11.61 -5.59 -5.38
N HIS A 182 -12.05 -4.44 -5.95
CA HIS A 182 -13.46 -4.13 -6.16
C HIS A 182 -14.05 -4.79 -7.41
N ARG A 183 -13.26 -4.93 -8.47
CA ARG A 183 -13.72 -5.31 -9.81
C ARG A 183 -14.39 -6.68 -9.87
N GLU A 184 -13.92 -7.62 -9.07
CA GLU A 184 -14.49 -8.95 -8.94
C GLU A 184 -14.48 -9.44 -7.49
N PRO A 185 -15.44 -10.27 -7.08
CA PRO A 185 -15.43 -10.86 -5.74
C PRO A 185 -14.17 -11.70 -5.53
N ILE A 186 -13.33 -11.30 -4.57
CA ILE A 186 -12.16 -12.04 -4.13
C ILE A 186 -12.15 -12.14 -2.61
N ARG A 187 -11.57 -13.24 -2.09
CA ARG A 187 -11.37 -13.42 -0.67
C ARG A 187 -10.04 -12.79 -0.28
N ILE A 188 -10.09 -11.68 0.44
CA ILE A 188 -8.90 -10.99 0.93
C ILE A 188 -8.67 -11.37 2.39
N ALA A 189 -7.46 -11.84 2.73
CA ALA A 189 -7.06 -12.13 4.10
C ALA A 189 -6.09 -11.07 4.64
N TYR A 190 -6.16 -10.82 5.93
CA TYR A 190 -5.19 -10.01 6.66
C TYR A 190 -4.22 -10.93 7.41
N ALA A 191 -2.94 -10.84 7.08
CA ALA A 191 -1.87 -11.59 7.75
C ALA A 191 -1.25 -10.73 8.87
N ALA A 192 -1.86 -10.73 10.05
CA ALA A 192 -1.46 -9.90 11.18
C ALA A 192 0.01 -10.10 11.64
N ASN A 193 0.57 -11.29 11.40
CA ASN A 193 1.95 -11.64 11.76
C ASN A 193 2.95 -11.41 10.61
N ALA A 194 2.50 -11.03 9.41
CA ALA A 194 3.37 -10.62 8.32
C ALA A 194 3.70 -9.12 8.48
N LEU A 195 4.69 -8.82 9.32
CA LEU A 195 4.99 -7.48 9.78
C LEU A 195 5.98 -6.77 8.84
N VAL A 196 5.64 -5.58 8.39
CA VAL A 196 6.58 -4.65 7.76
C VAL A 196 6.55 -3.30 8.47
N GLU A 197 7.70 -2.63 8.60
CA GLU A 197 7.75 -1.24 9.02
C GLU A 197 7.55 -0.36 7.79
N HIS A 198 6.44 0.39 7.77
CA HIS A 198 6.10 1.27 6.66
C HIS A 198 5.13 2.36 7.09
N SER A 199 5.53 3.60 6.95
CA SER A 199 4.67 4.77 7.14
C SER A 199 5.27 6.01 6.49
N HIS A 200 4.46 7.04 6.27
CA HIS A 200 4.91 8.31 5.69
C HIS A 200 4.40 9.49 6.51
N ASN A 201 5.30 10.39 6.86
CA ASN A 201 4.96 11.71 7.40
C ASN A 201 4.69 12.65 6.22
N TYR A 202 3.43 12.81 5.85
CA TYR A 202 3.04 13.67 4.73
C TYR A 202 2.98 15.14 5.13
N THR A 203 3.57 16.00 4.30
CA THR A 203 3.31 17.44 4.38
C THR A 203 1.85 17.74 4.02
N LEU A 204 1.36 18.93 4.39
CA LEU A 204 0.00 19.34 3.99
C LEU A 204 -0.18 19.38 2.46
N SER A 205 0.90 19.66 1.71
CA SER A 205 0.89 19.64 0.25
C SER A 205 0.73 18.21 -0.29
N ASP A 206 1.44 17.24 0.31
CA ASP A 206 1.32 15.83 -0.06
C ASP A 206 -0.07 15.29 0.25
N LEU A 207 -0.64 15.66 1.40
CA LEU A 207 -2.01 15.30 1.75
C LEU A 207 -3.02 15.81 0.72
N LYS A 208 -2.90 17.06 0.27
CA LYS A 208 -3.78 17.63 -0.77
C LYS A 208 -3.73 16.80 -2.06
N ARG A 209 -2.51 16.54 -2.55
CA ARG A 209 -2.30 15.77 -3.79
C ARG A 209 -2.82 14.36 -3.67
N ARG A 210 -2.50 13.68 -2.57
CA ARG A 210 -2.88 12.30 -2.30
C ARG A 210 -4.40 12.15 -2.21
N PHE A 211 -5.05 12.88 -1.33
CA PHE A 211 -6.49 12.76 -1.10
C PHE A 211 -7.32 13.23 -2.29
N TYR A 212 -6.82 14.19 -3.07
CA TYR A 212 -7.44 14.52 -4.35
C TYR A 212 -7.38 13.35 -5.33
N GLY A 213 -6.20 12.73 -5.46
CA GLY A 213 -6.02 11.57 -6.34
C GLY A 213 -6.85 10.35 -5.91
N GLU A 214 -6.87 10.03 -4.61
CA GLU A 214 -7.72 8.99 -4.04
C GLU A 214 -9.21 9.27 -4.27
N GLY A 215 -9.68 10.50 -4.04
CA GLY A 215 -11.06 10.88 -4.30
C GLY A 215 -11.43 10.79 -5.77
N TYR A 216 -10.56 11.20 -6.70
CA TYR A 216 -10.80 11.08 -8.14
C TYR A 216 -10.89 9.59 -8.56
N ALA A 217 -10.03 8.74 -7.99
CA ALA A 217 -10.09 7.30 -8.19
C ALA A 217 -11.36 6.68 -7.60
N ASP A 218 -11.77 7.07 -6.40
CA ASP A 218 -13.01 6.59 -5.77
C ASP A 218 -14.25 6.96 -6.59
N GLY A 219 -14.26 8.14 -7.21
CA GLY A 219 -15.28 8.53 -8.17
C GLY A 219 -15.37 7.57 -9.36
N ARG A 220 -14.22 7.12 -9.87
CA ARG A 220 -14.14 6.14 -10.98
C ARG A 220 -14.53 4.72 -10.53
N ILE A 221 -14.06 4.28 -9.37
CA ILE A 221 -14.24 2.91 -8.89
C ILE A 221 -15.68 2.65 -8.44
N PHE A 222 -16.21 3.55 -7.62
CA PHE A 222 -17.49 3.32 -6.94
C PHE A 222 -18.66 4.05 -7.60
N GLY A 223 -18.38 5.01 -8.46
CA GLY A 223 -19.39 5.97 -8.92
C GLY A 223 -19.94 6.73 -7.71
N GLY A 224 -20.78 7.64 -7.87
CA GLY A 224 -21.46 8.23 -6.73
C GLY A 224 -21.53 9.75 -6.76
N SER A 225 -22.38 10.29 -5.90
CA SER A 225 -22.55 11.73 -5.75
C SER A 225 -21.73 12.23 -4.58
N PRO A 226 -20.82 13.16 -4.78
CA PRO A 226 -20.05 13.76 -3.69
C PRO A 226 -21.00 14.51 -2.75
N SER A 227 -20.92 14.21 -1.45
CA SER A 227 -21.78 14.81 -0.44
C SER A 227 -20.98 15.64 0.55
N LEU A 228 -20.98 16.95 0.37
CA LEU A 228 -20.28 17.86 1.28
C LEU A 228 -20.74 17.74 2.75
N PRO A 229 -22.06 17.63 3.07
CA PRO A 229 -22.49 17.40 4.46
C PRO A 229 -21.90 16.12 5.07
N ARG A 230 -21.80 15.03 4.30
CA ARG A 230 -21.19 13.78 4.76
C ARG A 230 -19.70 13.96 5.07
N GLU A 231 -18.98 14.67 4.22
CA GLU A 231 -17.55 14.93 4.43
C GLU A 231 -17.32 15.84 5.65
N LEU A 232 -18.17 16.84 5.88
CA LEU A 232 -18.11 17.68 7.07
C LEU A 232 -18.38 16.89 8.35
N ALA A 233 -19.38 16.00 8.34
CA ALA A 233 -19.64 15.11 9.46
C ALA A 233 -18.46 14.17 9.72
N SER A 234 -17.87 13.63 8.68
CA SER A 234 -16.68 12.77 8.76
C SER A 234 -15.47 13.54 9.31
N TRP A 235 -15.25 14.77 8.85
CA TRP A 235 -14.21 15.65 9.37
C TRP A 235 -14.32 15.86 10.87
N ILE A 236 -15.51 16.20 11.38
CA ILE A 236 -15.77 16.38 12.82
C ILE A 236 -15.49 15.09 13.58
N ALA A 237 -16.05 13.97 13.11
CA ALA A 237 -15.91 12.68 13.79
C ALA A 237 -14.45 12.20 13.83
N GLU A 238 -13.69 12.42 12.78
CA GLU A 238 -12.28 12.04 12.75
C GLU A 238 -11.41 12.96 13.60
N THR A 239 -11.67 14.26 13.59
CA THR A 239 -11.00 15.21 14.47
C THR A 239 -11.23 14.86 15.95
N LEU A 240 -12.45 14.53 16.34
CA LEU A 240 -12.75 14.10 17.71
C LEU A 240 -12.01 12.80 18.07
N ARG A 241 -11.93 11.84 17.16
CA ARG A 241 -11.13 10.62 17.36
C ARG A 241 -9.64 10.92 17.52
N ASP A 242 -9.10 11.90 16.77
CA ASP A 242 -7.71 12.34 16.91
C ASP A 242 -7.48 12.96 18.28
N VAL A 243 -8.35 13.87 18.70
CA VAL A 243 -8.26 14.50 20.04
C VAL A 243 -8.24 13.44 21.14
N VAL A 244 -9.17 12.49 21.12
CA VAL A 244 -9.22 11.41 22.11
C VAL A 244 -7.95 10.56 22.10
N PHE A 245 -7.42 10.25 20.91
CA PHE A 245 -6.18 9.49 20.78
C PHE A 245 -4.97 10.27 21.35
N LEU A 246 -4.83 11.55 20.98
CA LEU A 246 -3.72 12.40 21.44
C LEU A 246 -3.77 12.64 22.94
N LEU A 247 -4.95 12.81 23.52
CA LEU A 247 -5.11 12.92 24.99
C LEU A 247 -4.68 11.65 25.73
N LYS A 248 -4.85 10.47 25.11
CA LYS A 248 -4.36 9.19 25.65
C LYS A 248 -2.86 8.98 25.43
N ASN A 249 -2.24 9.76 24.56
CA ASN A 249 -0.82 9.69 24.20
C ASN A 249 -0.14 11.06 24.38
N PRO A 250 0.27 11.43 25.61
CA PRO A 250 0.70 12.79 25.92
C PRO A 250 1.86 13.32 25.05
N ARG A 251 2.72 12.44 24.56
CA ARG A 251 3.81 12.82 23.63
C ARG A 251 3.29 13.34 22.28
N GLY A 252 2.07 13.00 21.91
CA GLY A 252 1.41 13.46 20.68
C GLY A 252 0.64 14.77 20.84
N LEU A 253 0.51 15.32 22.04
CA LEU A 253 -0.26 16.56 22.30
C LEU A 253 0.17 17.76 21.41
N PRO A 254 1.44 17.93 21.03
CA PRO A 254 1.82 18.98 20.08
C PRO A 254 1.10 18.94 18.74
N GLU A 255 0.55 17.79 18.34
CA GLU A 255 -0.19 17.64 17.09
C GLU A 255 -1.67 18.05 17.19
N LEU A 256 -2.19 18.34 18.39
CA LEU A 256 -3.58 18.75 18.60
C LEU A 256 -4.05 19.92 17.70
N PRO A 257 -3.28 21.01 17.56
CA PRO A 257 -3.68 22.12 16.69
C PRO A 257 -3.72 21.75 15.19
N VAL A 258 -2.91 20.77 14.79
CA VAL A 258 -2.78 20.34 13.40
C VAL A 258 -3.87 19.34 13.01
N ALA A 259 -4.40 18.57 13.96
CA ALA A 259 -5.40 17.53 13.72
C ALA A 259 -6.63 18.02 12.91
N PRO A 260 -7.35 19.07 13.29
CA PRO A 260 -8.49 19.53 12.52
C PRO A 260 -8.12 20.00 11.10
N VAL A 261 -6.98 20.66 10.97
CA VAL A 261 -6.49 21.15 9.65
C VAL A 261 -6.14 19.97 8.75
N ARG A 262 -5.43 18.98 9.28
CA ARG A 262 -5.07 17.76 8.55
C ARG A 262 -6.33 17.02 8.06
N ARG A 263 -7.31 16.80 8.95
CA ARG A 263 -8.56 16.12 8.58
C ARG A 263 -9.43 16.93 7.62
N PHE A 264 -9.45 18.25 7.76
CA PHE A 264 -10.13 19.11 6.78
C PHE A 264 -9.54 18.97 5.39
N ILE A 265 -8.21 19.03 5.27
CA ILE A 265 -7.51 18.86 3.99
C ILE A 265 -7.85 17.50 3.39
N GLN A 266 -7.77 16.43 4.15
CA GLN A 266 -8.07 15.07 3.68
C GLN A 266 -9.49 14.98 3.12
N ARG A 267 -10.50 15.44 3.88
CA ARG A 267 -11.92 15.34 3.49
C ARG A 267 -12.28 16.27 2.35
N TYR A 268 -11.80 17.51 2.39
CA TYR A 268 -12.08 18.47 1.33
C TYR A 268 -11.50 18.05 -0.01
N TYR A 269 -10.22 17.61 -0.03
CA TYR A 269 -9.59 17.22 -1.29
C TYR A 269 -10.11 15.88 -1.82
N HIS A 270 -10.47 14.96 -0.95
CA HIS A 270 -11.18 13.75 -1.36
C HIS A 270 -12.53 14.09 -2.02
N TRP A 271 -13.36 14.88 -1.36
CA TRP A 271 -14.63 15.36 -1.93
C TRP A 271 -14.41 16.07 -3.28
N LYS A 272 -13.41 16.93 -3.34
CA LYS A 272 -13.06 17.64 -4.58
C LYS A 272 -12.69 16.68 -5.70
N GLY A 273 -11.87 15.65 -5.41
CA GLY A 273 -11.50 14.62 -6.38
C GLY A 273 -12.71 13.88 -6.94
N VAL A 274 -13.61 13.38 -6.07
CA VAL A 274 -14.86 12.73 -6.49
C VAL A 274 -15.71 13.70 -7.34
N SER A 275 -15.84 14.97 -6.93
CA SER A 275 -16.63 15.97 -7.63
C SER A 275 -16.10 16.27 -9.03
N ASP A 276 -14.77 16.39 -9.15
CA ASP A 276 -14.12 16.66 -10.42
C ASP A 276 -14.26 15.44 -11.36
N TYR A 277 -14.08 14.20 -10.86
CA TYR A 277 -14.34 13.01 -11.66
C TYR A 277 -15.78 12.97 -12.22
N VAL A 278 -16.77 13.22 -11.37
CA VAL A 278 -18.18 13.22 -11.79
C VAL A 278 -18.47 14.30 -12.82
N ARG A 279 -17.84 15.47 -12.69
CA ARG A 279 -17.97 16.56 -13.68
C ARG A 279 -17.32 16.21 -15.02
N ASP A 280 -16.11 15.64 -14.99
CA ASP A 280 -15.28 15.37 -16.17
C ASP A 280 -15.81 14.17 -17.00
N ASN A 281 -16.72 13.36 -16.42
CA ASN A 281 -17.30 12.16 -17.03
C ASN A 281 -18.83 12.22 -17.18
N ARG A 282 -19.44 13.42 -17.06
CA ARG A 282 -20.83 13.70 -17.46
C ARG A 282 -20.88 14.15 -18.92
#